data_b1089f7ee655b2cc16468299fab96d75
#
_entry.id   b1089f7ee655b2cc16468299fab96d75
#
_cell.length_a   1.000
_cell.length_b   1.000
_cell.length_c   1.000
_cell.angle_alpha   90.00
_cell.angle_beta   90.00
_cell.angle_gamma   90.00
#
_symmetry.space_group_name_H-M   'P 1'
#
loop_
_entity.id
_entity.type
_entity.pdbx_description
1 polymer ?
#
loop_
_entity_poly.entity_id
_entity_poly.type
_entity_poly.pdbx_seq_one_letter_code
_entity_poly.pdbx_strand_id
1 'polypeptide(L)'
;MKNILKISAAAAAMTLALSGCIKDATPTQIATEDQVTLETLVRGIPAALVMYNSTGYAQDGAAWDFSLPAIHLATESMTGDLVVTGNIGYDWFTQWGTNVSLGSDYAVGALTWDNYYTWIMMANNVIKQIDASDFSSLDATQKSYLGFAYAYRAMFYLDLVRLYEFKENNYTEAPEVLGLGVPVVLPETTEAEAKNNPRAKVDDIYDKVIFPDLDNAEELLENYTAPDKYTISLALVYGLKARAWLERGTAKEDNAAYAQAAEYARQAITASGCTPLTQEQWEDPTNGFNSATSNDAWIWGLALPSESVANLFCFTVHMSCENDWAPYHAGRGINRNLYYSIDSRDFRRHSWLDPDRSSYAYKSCRPDADTYFKESLADFANIKFRPAQGAYADYKVGGAADHCCMRVEEMYFIEAEATAQAGDLAGGIRLLNEFMTSYRMMNGATYDCTSKSGTLEGFINELMLQKRIEFWGEGIVMFDMKRLDMSSKRGYVGTNAPSSYRLNVEGRAPYWNFVIIRSETQNNPVIATQNNPDPSGLVEPWKG
;
A
#
# COMPACT_ATOMS: atom_id res chain seq x y z
N MET A 1 -5.77 29.46 -0.93
CA MET A 1 -4.34 29.81 -1.11
C MET A 1 -3.60 30.16 0.19
N LYS A 2 -4.06 31.04 1.07
CA LYS A 2 -3.32 31.40 2.30
C LYS A 2 -3.17 30.27 3.34
N ASN A 3 -4.05 29.30 3.38
CA ASN A 3 -4.05 28.24 4.41
C ASN A 3 -3.21 27.02 4.00
N ILE A 4 -3.11 26.71 2.71
CA ILE A 4 -2.30 25.59 2.19
C ILE A 4 -0.80 25.93 2.24
N LEU A 5 -0.42 27.17 1.94
CA LEU A 5 0.97 27.62 2.14
C LEU A 5 1.43 27.52 3.61
N LYS A 6 0.50 27.60 4.57
CA LYS A 6 0.81 27.47 6.00
C LYS A 6 1.08 26.01 6.42
N ILE A 7 0.41 25.04 5.80
CA ILE A 7 0.59 23.60 6.07
C ILE A 7 1.92 23.13 5.48
N SER A 8 2.24 23.53 4.26
CA SER A 8 3.55 23.23 3.62
C SER A 8 4.72 23.86 4.38
N ALA A 9 4.51 25.05 4.98
CA ALA A 9 5.52 25.70 5.81
C ALA A 9 5.73 25.00 7.17
N ALA A 10 4.69 24.41 7.75
CA ALA A 10 4.81 23.68 9.03
C ALA A 10 5.56 22.35 8.86
N ALA A 11 5.33 21.62 7.77
CA ALA A 11 6.09 20.39 7.47
C ALA A 11 7.56 20.69 7.13
N ALA A 12 7.84 21.76 6.38
CA ALA A 12 9.21 22.21 6.09
C ALA A 12 9.94 22.75 7.32
N ALA A 13 9.23 23.32 8.30
CA ALA A 13 9.85 23.82 9.53
C ALA A 13 10.30 22.71 10.47
N MET A 14 9.65 21.55 10.48
CA MET A 14 10.09 20.39 11.28
C MET A 14 11.38 19.77 10.74
N THR A 15 11.63 19.81 9.44
CA THR A 15 12.89 19.30 8.85
C THR A 15 14.08 20.26 9.02
N LEU A 16 13.84 21.57 9.19
CA LEU A 16 14.88 22.58 9.36
C LEU A 16 15.29 22.82 10.82
N ALA A 17 14.50 22.39 11.82
CA ALA A 17 14.83 22.52 13.23
C ALA A 17 15.92 21.56 13.72
N LEU A 18 16.36 20.62 12.88
CA LEU A 18 17.41 19.63 13.21
C LEU A 18 18.82 20.02 12.73
N SER A 19 19.02 21.18 12.09
CA SER A 19 20.34 21.61 11.65
C SER A 19 20.72 23.00 12.17
N GLY A 20 21.43 23.04 13.29
CA GLY A 20 22.43 24.08 13.60
C GLY A 20 21.96 25.33 14.32
N CYS A 21 22.67 25.65 15.37
CA CYS A 21 22.67 26.90 16.16
C CYS A 21 22.50 28.16 15.31
N ILE A 22 21.31 28.74 15.30
CA ILE A 22 21.09 30.13 14.91
C ILE A 22 20.44 30.83 16.09
N LYS A 23 21.06 31.94 16.52
CA LYS A 23 20.56 32.83 17.56
C LYS A 23 19.15 33.32 17.24
N ASP A 24 18.33 33.42 18.28
CA ASP A 24 16.98 33.94 18.37
C ASP A 24 16.63 35.07 17.38
N ALA A 25 16.17 34.69 16.21
CA ALA A 25 15.34 35.53 15.37
C ALA A 25 14.08 34.73 15.06
N THR A 26 12.97 35.06 15.69
CA THR A 26 11.67 34.45 15.42
C THR A 26 11.32 34.67 13.95
N PRO A 27 11.29 33.64 13.10
CA PRO A 27 10.92 33.85 11.71
C PRO A 27 9.45 34.27 11.66
N THR A 28 9.16 35.41 11.10
CA THR A 28 7.80 36.00 11.01
C THR A 28 6.84 35.22 10.12
N GLN A 29 7.25 34.08 9.57
CA GLN A 29 6.44 33.26 8.65
C GLN A 29 6.45 31.74 8.98
N ILE A 30 7.12 31.30 10.02
CA ILE A 30 7.14 29.91 10.47
C ILE A 30 6.43 29.86 11.81
N ALA A 31 5.43 28.97 11.94
CA ALA A 31 4.76 28.74 13.22
C ALA A 31 5.79 28.21 14.23
N THR A 32 5.90 28.85 15.38
CA THR A 32 6.70 28.33 16.51
C THR A 32 5.97 27.14 17.14
N GLU A 33 6.70 26.29 17.87
CA GLU A 33 6.14 25.10 18.55
C GLU A 33 4.85 25.44 19.32
N ASP A 34 4.79 26.60 19.97
CA ASP A 34 3.65 27.09 20.76
C ASP A 34 2.44 27.54 19.88
N GLN A 35 2.60 27.65 18.56
CA GLN A 35 1.58 28.07 17.61
C GLN A 35 0.98 26.90 16.82
N VAL A 36 1.53 25.69 16.95
CA VAL A 36 1.02 24.49 16.29
C VAL A 36 -0.05 23.87 17.18
N THR A 37 -1.30 23.96 16.75
CA THR A 37 -2.41 23.35 17.48
C THR A 37 -2.39 21.82 17.30
N LEU A 38 -2.92 21.09 18.27
CA LEU A 38 -3.11 19.65 18.19
C LEU A 38 -3.87 19.23 16.92
N GLU A 39 -4.92 19.97 16.56
CA GLU A 39 -5.67 19.74 15.31
C GLU A 39 -4.78 19.85 14.07
N THR A 40 -3.85 20.81 14.05
CA THR A 40 -2.92 20.99 12.93
C THR A 40 -1.96 19.80 12.80
N LEU A 41 -1.46 19.27 13.94
CA LEU A 41 -0.60 18.08 13.95
C LEU A 41 -1.35 16.85 13.41
N VAL A 42 -2.55 16.62 13.91
CA VAL A 42 -3.37 15.45 13.51
C VAL A 42 -3.73 15.51 12.02
N ARG A 43 -4.19 16.66 11.52
CA ARG A 43 -4.52 16.86 10.10
C ARG A 43 -3.30 16.84 9.18
N GLY A 44 -2.12 17.08 9.73
CA GLY A 44 -0.85 16.99 9.01
C GLY A 44 -0.53 15.58 8.55
N ILE A 45 -0.89 14.55 9.32
CA ILE A 45 -0.54 13.17 9.01
C ILE A 45 -1.15 12.71 7.66
N PRO A 46 -2.48 12.71 7.45
CA PRO A 46 -3.04 12.29 6.17
C PRO A 46 -2.61 13.18 4.99
N ALA A 47 -2.33 14.47 5.23
CA ALA A 47 -1.80 15.36 4.20
C ALA A 47 -0.38 14.95 3.76
N ALA A 48 0.47 14.51 4.70
CA ALA A 48 1.81 14.02 4.41
C ALA A 48 1.80 12.71 3.61
N LEU A 49 0.77 11.87 3.77
CA LEU A 49 0.64 10.61 3.05
C LEU A 49 0.39 10.77 1.53
N VAL A 50 0.06 11.96 1.07
CA VAL A 50 -0.17 12.28 -0.36
C VAL A 50 0.69 13.45 -0.86
N MET A 51 1.69 13.85 -0.08
CA MET A 51 2.54 14.99 -0.42
C MET A 51 3.55 14.63 -1.51
N TYR A 52 3.66 15.50 -2.53
CA TYR A 52 4.72 15.37 -3.52
C TYR A 52 6.06 15.85 -2.97
N ASN A 53 7.13 15.12 -3.30
CA ASN A 53 8.52 15.40 -2.89
C ASN A 53 8.71 15.55 -1.37
N SER A 54 8.06 14.66 -0.62
CA SER A 54 8.07 14.66 0.85
C SER A 54 9.43 14.31 1.44
N THR A 55 10.22 13.46 0.75
CA THR A 55 11.55 13.06 1.22
C THR A 55 12.60 14.15 1.04
N GLY A 56 12.36 15.13 0.15
CA GLY A 56 13.36 16.13 -0.22
C GLY A 56 14.63 15.57 -0.88
N TYR A 57 14.57 14.31 -1.34
CA TYR A 57 15.70 13.59 -1.92
C TYR A 57 16.32 14.30 -3.14
N ALA A 58 15.49 14.95 -3.96
CA ALA A 58 15.95 15.74 -5.10
C ALA A 58 15.52 17.20 -4.97
N GLN A 59 16.46 18.14 -5.19
CA GLN A 59 16.18 19.59 -5.06
C GLN A 59 15.06 20.07 -6.00
N ASP A 60 14.99 19.49 -7.21
CA ASP A 60 14.00 19.84 -8.23
C ASP A 60 12.73 18.95 -8.16
N GLY A 61 12.59 18.14 -7.09
CA GLY A 61 11.56 17.15 -6.95
C GLY A 61 11.91 15.81 -7.60
N ALA A 62 11.30 14.76 -7.09
CA ALA A 62 11.52 13.40 -7.56
C ALA A 62 10.21 12.83 -8.13
N ALA A 63 10.21 12.48 -9.41
CA ALA A 63 9.04 11.98 -10.14
C ALA A 63 8.40 10.73 -9.51
N TRP A 64 9.14 10.03 -8.66
CA TRP A 64 8.73 8.84 -7.94
C TRP A 64 8.23 9.13 -6.53
N ASP A 65 8.42 10.34 -5.99
CA ASP A 65 8.06 10.68 -4.61
C ASP A 65 6.70 11.40 -4.58
N PHE A 66 5.64 10.62 -4.51
CA PHE A 66 4.28 11.05 -4.19
C PHE A 66 3.73 10.26 -2.99
N SER A 67 4.59 10.01 -2.01
CA SER A 67 4.30 9.45 -0.68
C SER A 67 3.69 8.04 -0.72
N LEU A 68 2.65 7.73 0.10
CA LEU A 68 2.10 6.38 0.25
C LEU A 68 1.60 5.77 -1.07
N PRO A 69 0.90 6.50 -1.95
CA PRO A 69 0.53 5.94 -3.26
C PRO A 69 1.73 5.53 -4.13
N ALA A 70 2.88 6.19 -3.98
CA ALA A 70 4.12 5.78 -4.67
C ALA A 70 4.69 4.48 -4.09
N ILE A 71 4.61 4.29 -2.76
CA ILE A 71 5.02 3.03 -2.11
C ILE A 71 4.14 1.88 -2.59
N HIS A 72 2.82 2.08 -2.70
CA HIS A 72 1.91 1.08 -3.25
C HIS A 72 2.23 0.75 -4.72
N LEU A 73 2.59 1.72 -5.53
CA LEU A 73 3.01 1.46 -6.90
C LEU A 73 4.36 0.73 -6.97
N ALA A 74 5.29 1.05 -6.07
CA ALA A 74 6.58 0.37 -5.99
C ALA A 74 6.40 -1.11 -5.62
N THR A 75 5.63 -1.42 -4.58
CA THR A 75 5.35 -2.79 -4.16
C THR A 75 4.59 -3.57 -5.23
N GLU A 76 3.61 -2.95 -5.89
CA GLU A 76 2.90 -3.57 -7.01
C GLU A 76 3.84 -3.91 -8.19
N SER A 77 4.75 -3.00 -8.54
CA SER A 77 5.72 -3.20 -9.63
C SER A 77 6.66 -4.39 -9.38
N MET A 78 6.85 -4.77 -8.11
CA MET A 78 7.69 -5.89 -7.69
C MET A 78 6.94 -7.24 -7.66
N THR A 79 5.63 -7.27 -7.90
CA THR A 79 4.88 -8.53 -8.07
C THR A 79 5.18 -9.15 -9.44
N GLY A 80 4.72 -10.37 -9.68
CA GLY A 80 4.75 -10.96 -11.03
C GLY A 80 3.59 -10.54 -11.92
N ASP A 81 2.65 -9.78 -11.39
CA ASP A 81 1.32 -9.54 -11.94
C ASP A 81 1.21 -8.28 -12.77
N LEU A 82 1.91 -7.22 -12.35
CA LEU A 82 2.03 -6.01 -13.14
C LEU A 82 3.17 -6.15 -14.15
N VAL A 83 2.88 -5.85 -15.40
CA VAL A 83 3.86 -5.77 -16.48
C VAL A 83 3.75 -4.44 -17.20
N VAL A 84 4.85 -3.99 -17.78
CA VAL A 84 4.85 -2.84 -18.69
C VAL A 84 4.41 -3.33 -20.07
N THR A 85 3.35 -2.75 -20.63
CA THR A 85 2.70 -3.22 -21.86
C THR A 85 2.91 -2.29 -23.05
N GLY A 86 3.90 -1.53 -23.09
CA GLY A 86 4.12 -0.58 -24.20
C GLY A 86 5.48 0.07 -24.11
N ASN A 87 5.52 1.36 -24.40
CA ASN A 87 6.73 2.13 -24.21
C ASN A 87 7.09 2.16 -22.71
N ILE A 88 8.36 1.91 -22.39
CA ILE A 88 8.83 1.91 -21.00
C ILE A 88 8.74 3.32 -20.39
N GLY A 89 8.79 4.37 -21.18
CA GLY A 89 8.65 5.74 -20.72
C GLY A 89 9.74 6.20 -19.74
N TYR A 90 9.53 7.35 -19.13
CA TYR A 90 10.36 7.89 -18.06
C TYR A 90 9.77 7.50 -16.71
N ASP A 91 10.24 6.38 -16.12
CA ASP A 91 9.57 5.76 -14.99
C ASP A 91 10.53 4.98 -14.07
N TRP A 92 10.68 5.44 -12.85
CA TRP A 92 11.49 4.78 -11.81
C TRP A 92 10.93 3.43 -11.35
N PHE A 93 9.61 3.28 -11.29
CA PHE A 93 8.94 2.04 -10.87
C PHE A 93 9.25 0.87 -11.81
N THR A 94 9.48 1.15 -13.09
CA THR A 94 9.95 0.16 -14.06
C THR A 94 11.31 -0.42 -13.66
N GLN A 95 12.25 0.41 -13.17
CA GLN A 95 13.56 -0.07 -12.71
C GLN A 95 13.41 -1.00 -11.49
N TRP A 96 12.60 -0.60 -10.52
CA TRP A 96 12.35 -1.43 -9.34
C TRP A 96 11.65 -2.75 -9.69
N GLY A 97 10.69 -2.73 -10.60
CA GLY A 97 10.03 -3.91 -11.13
C GLY A 97 10.94 -4.84 -11.94
N THR A 98 12.10 -4.36 -12.39
CA THR A 98 13.14 -5.16 -13.06
C THR A 98 14.32 -5.53 -12.15
N ASN A 99 14.15 -5.42 -10.84
CA ASN A 99 15.13 -5.67 -9.78
C ASN A 99 16.44 -4.87 -9.93
N VAL A 100 16.33 -3.62 -10.34
CA VAL A 100 17.47 -2.70 -10.52
C VAL A 100 17.33 -1.53 -9.54
N SER A 101 18.48 -1.04 -9.05
CA SER A 101 18.52 0.14 -8.17
C SER A 101 17.74 -0.02 -6.85
N LEU A 102 17.99 -1.10 -6.12
CA LEU A 102 17.30 -1.45 -4.87
C LEU A 102 18.21 -1.39 -3.62
N GLY A 103 19.50 -1.17 -3.79
CA GLY A 103 20.45 -1.07 -2.68
C GLY A 103 20.36 0.22 -1.89
N SER A 104 21.19 0.35 -0.87
CA SER A 104 21.15 1.44 0.11
C SER A 104 21.34 2.86 -0.44
N ASP A 105 21.87 3.00 -1.65
CA ASP A 105 22.13 4.30 -2.28
C ASP A 105 21.00 4.78 -3.20
N TYR A 106 19.93 4.01 -3.30
CA TYR A 106 18.90 4.26 -4.30
C TYR A 106 17.59 4.82 -3.72
N ALA A 107 16.84 5.47 -4.59
CA ALA A 107 15.65 6.23 -4.29
C ALA A 107 14.53 5.44 -3.60
N VAL A 108 14.42 4.12 -3.84
CA VAL A 108 13.40 3.28 -3.19
C VAL A 108 13.56 3.26 -1.66
N GLY A 109 14.82 3.31 -1.18
CA GLY A 109 15.09 3.42 0.25
C GLY A 109 14.61 4.75 0.83
N ALA A 110 14.88 5.88 0.14
CA ALA A 110 14.36 7.18 0.57
C ALA A 110 12.83 7.20 0.58
N LEU A 111 12.20 6.72 -0.50
CA LEU A 111 10.74 6.67 -0.60
C LEU A 111 10.09 5.93 0.56
N THR A 112 10.66 4.81 0.99
CA THR A 112 10.08 4.00 2.05
C THR A 112 10.58 4.40 3.43
N TRP A 113 11.89 4.51 3.66
CA TRP A 113 12.45 4.77 4.98
C TRP A 113 12.15 6.17 5.49
N ASP A 114 12.52 7.19 4.70
CA ASP A 114 12.39 8.58 5.13
C ASP A 114 10.92 8.98 5.32
N ASN A 115 10.03 8.54 4.45
CA ASN A 115 8.60 8.81 4.58
C ASN A 115 8.01 8.15 5.83
N TYR A 116 8.20 6.85 6.03
CA TYR A 116 7.62 6.18 7.20
C TYR A 116 8.15 6.74 8.52
N TYR A 117 9.45 7.02 8.65
CA TYR A 117 9.97 7.60 9.88
C TYR A 117 9.52 9.05 10.08
N THR A 118 9.34 9.83 9.01
CA THR A 118 8.71 11.15 9.10
C THR A 118 7.27 11.03 9.63
N TRP A 119 6.48 10.11 9.11
CA TRP A 119 5.10 9.91 9.56
C TRP A 119 5.02 9.36 10.99
N ILE A 120 5.93 8.48 11.40
CA ILE A 120 6.06 8.02 12.79
C ILE A 120 6.35 9.20 13.71
N MET A 121 7.26 10.10 13.35
CA MET A 121 7.55 11.29 14.13
C MET A 121 6.33 12.21 14.26
N MET A 122 5.53 12.35 13.19
CA MET A 122 4.28 13.13 13.25
C MET A 122 3.28 12.50 14.23
N ALA A 123 3.09 11.18 14.20
CA ALA A 123 2.24 10.46 15.14
C ALA A 123 2.76 10.58 16.58
N ASN A 124 4.08 10.42 16.79
CA ASN A 124 4.71 10.60 18.09
C ASN A 124 4.50 12.01 18.67
N ASN A 125 4.53 13.05 17.84
CA ASN A 125 4.28 14.43 18.27
C ASN A 125 2.84 14.62 18.80
N VAL A 126 1.84 14.00 18.18
CA VAL A 126 0.46 14.01 18.66
C VAL A 126 0.37 13.28 20.01
N ILE A 127 0.96 12.07 20.12
CA ILE A 127 0.95 11.25 21.33
C ILE A 127 1.62 12.01 22.48
N LYS A 128 2.78 12.61 22.23
CA LYS A 128 3.52 13.40 23.21
C LYS A 128 2.74 14.63 23.69
N GLN A 129 2.02 15.31 22.80
CA GLN A 129 1.29 16.52 23.17
C GLN A 129 0.07 16.23 24.03
N ILE A 130 -0.57 15.06 23.88
CA ILE A 130 -1.72 14.68 24.70
C ILE A 130 -1.25 14.10 26.04
N ASP A 131 -0.13 13.35 26.05
CA ASP A 131 0.53 12.75 27.24
C ASP A 131 -0.47 12.22 28.29
N ALA A 132 -1.32 11.30 27.87
CA ALA A 132 -2.36 10.75 28.73
C ALA A 132 -1.96 9.40 29.32
N SER A 133 -1.72 9.37 30.63
CA SER A 133 -1.59 8.12 31.39
C SER A 133 -2.94 7.47 31.75
N ASP A 134 -4.04 8.23 31.63
CA ASP A 134 -5.41 7.79 31.89
C ASP A 134 -6.37 8.40 30.85
N PHE A 135 -6.90 7.58 29.97
CA PHE A 135 -7.81 7.98 28.91
C PHE A 135 -9.17 8.46 29.43
N SER A 136 -9.55 8.15 30.68
CA SER A 136 -10.81 8.62 31.27
C SER A 136 -10.84 10.12 31.48
N SER A 137 -9.68 10.75 31.62
CA SER A 137 -9.54 12.21 31.80
C SER A 137 -9.66 13.03 30.50
N LEU A 138 -9.59 12.37 29.34
CA LEU A 138 -9.60 13.02 28.04
C LEU A 138 -11.03 13.34 27.58
N ASP A 139 -11.17 14.49 26.92
CA ASP A 139 -12.40 14.80 26.19
C ASP A 139 -12.52 13.98 24.90
N ALA A 140 -13.69 14.03 24.24
CA ALA A 140 -13.95 13.24 23.03
C ALA A 140 -13.02 13.58 21.86
N THR A 141 -12.60 14.85 21.73
CA THR A 141 -11.68 15.31 20.68
C THR A 141 -10.28 14.78 20.94
N GLN A 142 -9.80 14.89 22.17
CA GLN A 142 -8.50 14.39 22.57
C GLN A 142 -8.42 12.86 22.40
N LYS A 143 -9.49 12.12 22.77
CA LYS A 143 -9.59 10.67 22.56
C LYS A 143 -9.47 10.33 21.07
N SER A 144 -10.25 10.99 20.21
CA SER A 144 -10.19 10.71 18.77
C SER A 144 -8.81 11.01 18.19
N TYR A 145 -8.19 12.13 18.53
CA TYR A 145 -6.87 12.51 18.02
C TYR A 145 -5.77 11.57 18.47
N LEU A 146 -5.81 11.16 19.72
CA LEU A 146 -4.86 10.18 20.27
C LEU A 146 -5.06 8.80 19.63
N GLY A 147 -6.32 8.35 19.47
CA GLY A 147 -6.66 7.13 18.79
C GLY A 147 -6.17 7.10 17.33
N PHE A 148 -6.30 8.22 16.61
CA PHE A 148 -5.75 8.34 15.25
C PHE A 148 -4.23 8.20 15.23
N ALA A 149 -3.54 8.88 16.15
CA ALA A 149 -2.08 8.84 16.22
C ALA A 149 -1.56 7.43 16.50
N TYR A 150 -2.19 6.69 17.42
CA TYR A 150 -1.86 5.29 17.68
C TYR A 150 -2.13 4.41 16.45
N ALA A 151 -3.29 4.53 15.82
CA ALA A 151 -3.62 3.77 14.61
C ALA A 151 -2.62 4.02 13.47
N TYR A 152 -2.25 5.29 13.23
CA TYR A 152 -1.24 5.65 12.24
C TYR A 152 0.13 5.05 12.59
N ARG A 153 0.60 5.18 13.82
CA ARG A 153 1.90 4.66 14.23
C ARG A 153 1.97 3.13 14.10
N ALA A 154 0.93 2.43 14.52
CA ALA A 154 0.81 0.99 14.34
C ALA A 154 0.86 0.59 12.87
N MET A 155 0.12 1.29 12.00
CA MET A 155 0.11 1.05 10.55
C MET A 155 1.51 1.24 9.95
N PHE A 156 2.21 2.31 10.32
CA PHE A 156 3.54 2.60 9.79
C PHE A 156 4.58 1.57 10.23
N TYR A 157 4.55 1.13 11.48
CA TYR A 157 5.43 0.05 11.94
C TYR A 157 5.08 -1.31 11.33
N LEU A 158 3.80 -1.60 11.13
CA LEU A 158 3.38 -2.83 10.45
C LEU A 158 3.92 -2.87 9.02
N ASP A 159 3.82 -1.77 8.28
CA ASP A 159 4.35 -1.68 6.92
C ASP A 159 5.87 -1.76 6.89
N LEU A 160 6.57 -1.05 7.78
CA LEU A 160 8.02 -1.11 7.90
C LEU A 160 8.51 -2.53 8.21
N VAL A 161 7.86 -3.24 9.13
CA VAL A 161 8.23 -4.64 9.43
C VAL A 161 8.05 -5.50 8.17
N ARG A 162 6.90 -5.41 7.50
CA ARG A 162 6.63 -6.18 6.28
C ARG A 162 7.62 -5.89 5.15
N LEU A 163 8.10 -4.64 5.01
CA LEU A 163 9.09 -4.26 4.01
C LEU A 163 10.51 -4.72 4.39
N TYR A 164 10.94 -4.47 5.62
CA TYR A 164 12.35 -4.56 6.03
C TYR A 164 12.72 -5.83 6.79
N GLU A 165 11.77 -6.60 7.38
CA GLU A 165 12.09 -7.91 7.91
C GLU A 165 12.67 -8.79 6.81
N PHE A 166 13.89 -9.30 7.05
CA PHE A 166 14.49 -10.25 6.14
C PHE A 166 13.79 -11.61 6.26
N LYS A 167 13.17 -12.03 5.19
CA LYS A 167 12.64 -13.39 5.03
C LYS A 167 13.60 -14.20 4.18
N GLU A 168 13.89 -15.43 4.60
CA GLU A 168 14.72 -16.37 3.85
C GLU A 168 14.19 -16.56 2.42
N ASN A 169 15.10 -16.69 1.47
CA ASN A 169 14.80 -16.87 0.05
C ASN A 169 15.94 -17.66 -0.62
N ASN A 170 15.72 -18.09 -1.84
CA ASN A 170 16.68 -18.93 -2.57
C ASN A 170 17.87 -18.17 -3.18
N TYR A 171 17.98 -16.85 -2.98
CA TYR A 171 18.93 -15.99 -3.70
C TYR A 171 19.93 -15.29 -2.79
N THR A 172 19.58 -15.04 -1.54
CA THR A 172 20.42 -14.33 -0.56
C THR A 172 20.39 -15.02 0.79
N GLU A 173 21.55 -15.03 1.45
CA GLU A 173 21.70 -15.50 2.82
C GLU A 173 22.09 -14.33 3.72
N ALA A 174 21.40 -14.16 4.83
CA ALA A 174 21.69 -13.14 5.84
C ALA A 174 21.21 -13.59 7.24
N PRO A 175 21.83 -14.65 7.79
CA PRO A 175 21.39 -15.23 9.07
C PRO A 175 21.50 -14.23 10.24
N GLU A 176 22.40 -13.24 10.14
CA GLU A 176 22.63 -12.22 11.17
C GLU A 176 21.48 -11.22 11.32
N VAL A 177 20.59 -11.11 10.33
CA VAL A 177 19.43 -10.20 10.34
C VAL A 177 18.08 -10.89 10.44
N LEU A 178 18.08 -12.23 10.54
CA LEU A 178 16.84 -12.99 10.71
C LEU A 178 16.10 -12.57 12.00
N GLY A 179 14.79 -12.33 11.86
CA GLY A 179 13.93 -11.89 12.95
C GLY A 179 14.15 -10.44 13.40
N LEU A 180 14.98 -9.66 12.70
CA LEU A 180 15.12 -8.22 12.92
C LEU A 180 14.14 -7.46 12.04
N GLY A 181 13.40 -6.53 12.66
CA GLY A 181 12.53 -5.56 11.99
C GLY A 181 13.26 -4.26 11.68
N VAL A 182 12.86 -3.18 12.33
CA VAL A 182 13.41 -1.83 12.18
C VAL A 182 13.69 -1.21 13.55
N PRO A 183 14.49 -0.13 13.65
CA PRO A 183 14.61 0.64 14.88
C PRO A 183 13.26 1.19 15.36
N VAL A 184 13.01 1.13 16.65
CA VAL A 184 11.80 1.71 17.25
C VAL A 184 12.10 3.10 17.76
N VAL A 185 11.30 4.08 17.34
CA VAL A 185 11.36 5.49 17.77
C VAL A 185 10.03 5.85 18.40
N LEU A 186 10.05 6.18 19.70
CA LEU A 186 8.88 6.54 20.51
C LEU A 186 8.94 8.03 20.89
N PRO A 187 7.86 8.62 21.45
CA PRO A 187 7.84 10.04 21.82
C PRO A 187 8.96 10.48 22.78
N GLU A 188 9.44 9.57 23.62
CA GLU A 188 10.51 9.80 24.60
C GLU A 188 11.92 9.54 24.02
N THR A 189 12.05 8.97 22.83
CA THR A 189 13.36 8.64 22.24
C THR A 189 14.16 9.92 21.98
N THR A 190 15.30 10.04 22.63
CA THR A 190 16.20 11.18 22.46
C THR A 190 17.04 11.06 21.19
N GLU A 191 17.57 12.18 20.70
CA GLU A 191 18.49 12.19 19.54
C GLU A 191 19.72 11.29 19.77
N ALA A 192 20.24 11.26 20.99
CA ALA A 192 21.40 10.43 21.34
C ALA A 192 21.07 8.93 21.26
N GLU A 193 19.87 8.54 21.70
CA GLU A 193 19.39 7.16 21.58
C GLU A 193 19.12 6.82 20.11
N ALA A 194 18.49 7.71 19.34
CA ALA A 194 18.23 7.50 17.92
C ALA A 194 19.51 7.25 17.11
N LYS A 195 20.61 7.93 17.43
CA LYS A 195 21.94 7.72 16.80
C LYS A 195 22.61 6.38 17.16
N ASN A 196 22.08 5.62 18.09
CA ASN A 196 22.58 4.30 18.47
C ASN A 196 21.41 3.34 18.72
N ASN A 197 20.46 3.30 17.79
CA ASN A 197 19.22 2.55 17.88
C ASN A 197 19.27 1.32 16.94
N PRO A 198 19.58 0.12 17.44
CA PRO A 198 19.65 -1.07 16.61
C PRO A 198 18.26 -1.46 16.07
N ARG A 199 18.24 -2.30 15.05
CA ARG A 199 17.01 -2.96 14.63
C ARG A 199 16.43 -3.77 15.78
N ALA A 200 15.18 -3.50 16.12
CA ALA A 200 14.45 -4.28 17.12
C ALA A 200 14.04 -5.65 16.55
N LYS A 201 13.84 -6.62 17.43
CA LYS A 201 13.25 -7.89 17.03
C LYS A 201 11.83 -7.67 16.51
N VAL A 202 11.45 -8.39 15.48
CA VAL A 202 10.09 -8.34 14.92
C VAL A 202 9.05 -8.58 16.02
N ASP A 203 9.25 -9.61 16.87
CA ASP A 203 8.33 -9.90 17.97
C ASP A 203 8.18 -8.70 18.92
N ASP A 204 9.28 -8.04 19.28
CA ASP A 204 9.24 -6.86 20.16
C ASP A 204 8.46 -5.69 19.51
N ILE A 205 8.55 -5.50 18.21
CA ILE A 205 7.79 -4.44 17.52
C ILE A 205 6.30 -4.74 17.55
N TYR A 206 5.90 -6.00 17.32
CA TYR A 206 4.49 -6.40 17.43
C TYR A 206 3.98 -6.25 18.87
N ASP A 207 4.72 -6.81 19.83
CA ASP A 207 4.25 -6.93 21.22
C ASP A 207 4.31 -5.61 22.00
N LYS A 208 5.22 -4.69 21.62
CA LYS A 208 5.47 -3.44 22.37
C LYS A 208 4.98 -2.18 21.65
N VAL A 209 4.72 -2.26 20.35
CA VAL A 209 4.29 -1.11 19.55
C VAL A 209 2.99 -1.41 18.80
N ILE A 210 2.99 -2.35 17.86
CA ILE A 210 1.86 -2.52 16.93
C ILE A 210 0.59 -2.91 17.68
N PHE A 211 0.60 -3.99 18.47
CA PHE A 211 -0.62 -4.42 19.17
C PHE A 211 -1.03 -3.44 20.28
N PRO A 212 -0.13 -2.95 21.15
CA PRO A 212 -0.52 -1.94 22.15
C PRO A 212 -1.11 -0.67 21.52
N ASP A 213 -0.56 -0.18 20.43
CA ASP A 213 -1.09 0.98 19.74
C ASP A 213 -2.47 0.70 19.12
N LEU A 214 -2.68 -0.48 18.53
CA LEU A 214 -3.99 -0.86 18.00
C LEU A 214 -5.02 -1.09 19.12
N ASP A 215 -4.62 -1.60 20.28
CA ASP A 215 -5.49 -1.76 21.45
C ASP A 215 -5.88 -0.41 22.02
N ASN A 216 -4.94 0.52 22.15
CA ASN A 216 -5.22 1.89 22.57
C ASN A 216 -6.13 2.62 21.57
N ALA A 217 -5.90 2.44 20.27
CA ALA A 217 -6.74 3.04 19.24
C ALA A 217 -8.17 2.46 19.27
N GLU A 218 -8.33 1.17 19.49
CA GLU A 218 -9.63 0.51 19.64
C GLU A 218 -10.40 1.08 20.83
N GLU A 219 -9.78 1.16 22.02
CA GLU A 219 -10.40 1.74 23.22
C GLU A 219 -10.81 3.21 23.02
N LEU A 220 -9.90 4.02 22.46
CA LEU A 220 -10.12 5.45 22.27
C LEU A 220 -11.19 5.76 21.22
N LEU A 221 -11.37 4.90 20.23
CA LEU A 221 -12.30 5.08 19.12
C LEU A 221 -13.59 4.26 19.27
N GLU A 222 -13.79 3.54 20.38
CA GLU A 222 -14.97 2.70 20.61
C GLU A 222 -16.30 3.42 20.34
N ASN A 223 -16.42 4.68 20.77
CA ASN A 223 -17.61 5.49 20.62
C ASN A 223 -17.46 6.60 19.56
N TYR A 224 -16.42 6.52 18.72
CA TYR A 224 -16.17 7.51 17.69
C TYR A 224 -16.85 7.13 16.37
N THR A 225 -17.52 8.08 15.75
CA THR A 225 -18.09 7.94 14.40
C THR A 225 -17.28 8.79 13.42
N ALA A 226 -16.58 8.16 12.49
CA ALA A 226 -15.85 8.88 11.46
C ALA A 226 -16.82 9.63 10.52
N PRO A 227 -16.55 10.91 10.23
CA PRO A 227 -17.43 11.74 9.39
C PRO A 227 -17.36 11.35 7.91
N ASP A 228 -16.29 10.70 7.49
CA ASP A 228 -16.00 10.32 6.10
C ASP A 228 -15.03 9.14 6.04
N LYS A 229 -14.70 8.71 4.83
CA LYS A 229 -13.77 7.59 4.56
C LYS A 229 -12.30 8.01 4.52
N TYR A 230 -11.99 9.26 4.75
CA TYR A 230 -10.61 9.76 4.86
C TYR A 230 -10.14 9.83 6.31
N THR A 231 -11.07 9.71 7.25
CA THR A 231 -10.80 9.76 8.69
C THR A 231 -10.62 8.35 9.25
N ILE A 232 -9.66 8.20 10.16
CA ILE A 232 -9.46 6.93 10.88
C ILE A 232 -10.77 6.54 11.60
N SER A 233 -11.19 5.30 11.43
CA SER A 233 -12.39 4.72 12.05
C SER A 233 -12.05 3.47 12.85
N LEU A 234 -12.94 3.06 13.73
CA LEU A 234 -12.82 1.78 14.44
C LEU A 234 -12.73 0.60 13.46
N ALA A 235 -13.46 0.66 12.35
CA ALA A 235 -13.40 -0.37 11.30
C ALA A 235 -12.01 -0.50 10.68
N LEU A 236 -11.30 0.64 10.47
CA LEU A 236 -9.91 0.62 10.02
C LEU A 236 -8.99 -0.02 11.07
N VAL A 237 -9.18 0.31 12.36
CA VAL A 237 -8.39 -0.32 13.45
C VAL A 237 -8.56 -1.84 13.45
N TYR A 238 -9.77 -2.33 13.31
CA TYR A 238 -10.02 -3.78 13.16
C TYR A 238 -9.36 -4.36 11.92
N GLY A 239 -9.41 -3.66 10.79
CA GLY A 239 -8.72 -4.10 9.56
C GLY A 239 -7.19 -4.16 9.74
N LEU A 240 -6.58 -3.20 10.44
CA LEU A 240 -5.15 -3.24 10.78
C LEU A 240 -4.82 -4.38 11.74
N LYS A 241 -5.66 -4.67 12.74
CA LYS A 241 -5.52 -5.84 13.61
C LYS A 241 -5.62 -7.13 12.80
N ALA A 242 -6.56 -7.23 11.87
CA ALA A 242 -6.68 -8.39 10.98
C ALA A 242 -5.41 -8.64 10.17
N ARG A 243 -4.83 -7.58 9.56
CA ARG A 243 -3.54 -7.65 8.85
C ARG A 243 -2.41 -8.10 9.79
N ALA A 244 -2.30 -7.50 10.98
CA ALA A 244 -1.25 -7.79 11.94
C ALA A 244 -1.31 -9.24 12.45
N TRP A 245 -2.49 -9.73 12.81
CA TRP A 245 -2.68 -11.10 13.26
C TRP A 245 -2.47 -12.12 12.14
N LEU A 246 -2.82 -11.79 10.88
CA LEU A 246 -2.56 -12.65 9.73
C LEU A 246 -1.04 -12.83 9.51
N GLU A 247 -0.26 -11.76 9.59
CA GLU A 247 1.20 -11.82 9.53
C GLU A 247 1.78 -12.67 10.67
N ARG A 248 1.28 -12.49 11.90
CA ARG A 248 1.74 -13.27 13.07
C ARG A 248 1.38 -14.74 12.94
N GLY A 249 0.18 -15.06 12.47
CA GLY A 249 -0.24 -16.43 12.21
C GLY A 249 0.71 -17.15 11.26
N THR A 250 1.09 -16.49 10.16
CA THR A 250 2.04 -17.05 9.18
C THR A 250 3.45 -17.17 9.78
N ALA A 251 3.94 -16.14 10.46
CA ALA A 251 5.31 -16.12 10.99
C ALA A 251 5.55 -17.12 12.13
N LYS A 252 4.50 -17.50 12.85
CA LYS A 252 4.56 -18.40 14.01
C LYS A 252 3.88 -19.76 13.78
N GLU A 253 3.28 -19.97 12.60
CA GLU A 253 2.43 -21.14 12.31
C GLU A 253 1.36 -21.33 13.41
N ASP A 254 0.74 -20.20 13.83
CA ASP A 254 -0.12 -20.15 15.01
C ASP A 254 -1.60 -20.07 14.62
N ASN A 255 -2.32 -21.18 14.83
CA ASN A 255 -3.76 -21.25 14.57
C ASN A 255 -4.58 -20.24 15.39
N ALA A 256 -4.14 -19.90 16.61
CA ALA A 256 -4.84 -18.92 17.44
C ALA A 256 -4.69 -17.50 16.88
N ALA A 257 -3.50 -17.14 16.36
CA ALA A 257 -3.28 -15.88 15.69
C ALA A 257 -4.11 -15.78 14.40
N TYR A 258 -4.22 -16.85 13.62
CA TYR A 258 -5.12 -16.88 12.47
C TYR A 258 -6.59 -16.73 12.87
N ALA A 259 -7.04 -17.37 13.95
CA ALA A 259 -8.40 -17.20 14.46
C ALA A 259 -8.68 -15.73 14.84
N GLN A 260 -7.72 -15.04 15.46
CA GLN A 260 -7.82 -13.60 15.74
C GLN A 260 -7.89 -12.77 14.46
N ALA A 261 -7.11 -13.11 13.44
CA ALA A 261 -7.17 -12.42 12.14
C ALA A 261 -8.56 -12.53 11.49
N ALA A 262 -9.17 -13.74 11.51
CA ALA A 262 -10.51 -13.96 10.99
C ALA A 262 -11.57 -13.16 11.78
N GLU A 263 -11.46 -13.15 13.11
CA GLU A 263 -12.38 -12.41 13.98
C GLU A 263 -12.30 -10.90 13.73
N TYR A 264 -11.11 -10.31 13.71
CA TYR A 264 -10.95 -8.88 13.45
C TYR A 264 -11.35 -8.50 12.01
N ALA A 265 -11.12 -9.37 11.02
CA ALA A 265 -11.62 -9.15 9.67
C ALA A 265 -13.17 -9.10 9.64
N ARG A 266 -13.85 -10.00 10.35
CA ARG A 266 -15.30 -9.98 10.51
C ARG A 266 -15.79 -8.73 11.25
N GLN A 267 -15.09 -8.31 12.29
CA GLN A 267 -15.41 -7.07 13.00
C GLN A 267 -15.24 -5.84 12.10
N ALA A 268 -14.18 -5.77 11.27
CA ALA A 268 -13.98 -4.69 10.31
C ALA A 268 -15.12 -4.62 9.28
N ILE A 269 -15.54 -5.77 8.72
CA ILE A 269 -16.69 -5.84 7.80
C ILE A 269 -17.94 -5.28 8.48
N THR A 270 -18.22 -5.72 9.68
CA THR A 270 -19.44 -5.34 10.41
C THR A 270 -19.43 -3.87 10.82
N ALA A 271 -18.31 -3.40 11.39
CA ALA A 271 -18.19 -2.03 11.90
C ALA A 271 -18.15 -0.99 10.78
N SER A 272 -17.59 -1.33 9.60
CA SER A 272 -17.53 -0.41 8.47
C SER A 272 -18.88 -0.13 7.84
N GLY A 273 -19.81 -1.10 7.89
CA GLY A 273 -21.04 -1.07 7.10
C GLY A 273 -20.80 -1.06 5.59
N CYS A 274 -19.55 -1.29 5.16
CA CYS A 274 -19.17 -1.30 3.76
C CYS A 274 -19.66 -2.56 3.05
N THR A 275 -19.87 -2.40 1.73
CA THR A 275 -20.22 -3.52 0.84
C THR A 275 -19.23 -3.60 -0.32
N PRO A 276 -18.87 -4.83 -0.77
CA PRO A 276 -17.97 -4.97 -1.91
C PRO A 276 -18.50 -4.25 -3.16
N LEU A 277 -17.58 -3.71 -3.98
CA LEU A 277 -17.92 -3.04 -5.23
C LEU A 277 -18.81 -3.93 -6.11
N THR A 278 -19.91 -3.37 -6.56
CA THR A 278 -20.73 -3.99 -7.61
C THR A 278 -20.02 -3.92 -8.96
N GLN A 279 -20.46 -4.72 -9.95
CA GLN A 279 -19.95 -4.62 -11.32
C GLN A 279 -20.08 -3.19 -11.86
N GLU A 280 -21.22 -2.53 -11.64
CA GLU A 280 -21.47 -1.17 -12.12
C GLU A 280 -20.49 -0.16 -11.51
N GLN A 281 -20.25 -0.23 -10.20
CA GLN A 281 -19.28 0.63 -9.50
C GLN A 281 -17.85 0.34 -9.94
N TRP A 282 -17.49 -0.93 -10.11
CA TRP A 282 -16.17 -1.34 -10.58
C TRP A 282 -15.84 -0.82 -11.98
N GLU A 283 -16.82 -0.89 -12.88
CA GLU A 283 -16.68 -0.50 -14.28
C GLU A 283 -17.00 0.99 -14.55
N ASP A 284 -17.34 1.77 -13.52
CA ASP A 284 -17.65 3.20 -13.68
C ASP A 284 -16.41 3.96 -14.21
N PRO A 285 -16.50 4.57 -15.41
CA PRO A 285 -15.34 5.20 -16.03
C PRO A 285 -14.95 6.56 -15.43
N THR A 286 -15.71 7.08 -14.50
CA THR A 286 -15.47 8.39 -13.91
C THR A 286 -15.18 8.33 -12.40
N ASN A 287 -15.80 7.39 -11.70
CA ASN A 287 -15.70 7.31 -10.24
C ASN A 287 -15.04 6.01 -9.75
N GLY A 288 -15.39 4.86 -10.27
CA GLY A 288 -14.81 3.54 -10.00
C GLY A 288 -13.87 3.43 -8.79
N PHE A 289 -12.59 3.21 -9.06
CA PHE A 289 -11.52 3.20 -8.05
C PHE A 289 -10.95 4.59 -7.70
N ASN A 290 -11.56 5.68 -8.15
CA ASN A 290 -11.02 7.03 -8.06
C ASN A 290 -11.70 7.89 -6.99
N SER A 291 -12.76 7.41 -6.37
CA SER A 291 -13.56 8.22 -5.46
C SER A 291 -14.05 7.42 -4.25
N ALA A 292 -13.61 7.81 -3.07
CA ALA A 292 -14.05 7.25 -1.80
C ALA A 292 -15.55 7.52 -1.53
N THR A 293 -16.08 8.61 -2.07
CA THR A 293 -17.46 9.03 -1.83
C THR A 293 -18.47 8.41 -2.78
N SER A 294 -18.00 7.83 -3.91
CA SER A 294 -18.87 7.29 -4.97
C SER A 294 -19.11 5.80 -4.87
N ASN A 295 -18.49 5.11 -3.92
CA ASN A 295 -18.69 3.68 -3.69
C ASN A 295 -18.72 3.36 -2.19
N ASP A 296 -19.25 2.20 -1.87
CA ASP A 296 -19.45 1.76 -0.49
C ASP A 296 -18.37 0.80 0.01
N ALA A 297 -17.37 0.47 -0.81
CA ALA A 297 -16.39 -0.58 -0.47
C ALA A 297 -15.21 -0.08 0.37
N TRP A 298 -14.86 1.19 0.29
CA TRP A 298 -13.68 1.70 0.97
C TRP A 298 -13.92 1.87 2.47
N ILE A 299 -13.11 1.21 3.27
CA ILE A 299 -13.02 1.43 4.72
C ILE A 299 -12.22 2.69 4.99
N TRP A 300 -11.12 2.88 4.24
CA TRP A 300 -10.26 4.05 4.36
C TRP A 300 -9.51 4.35 3.07
N GLY A 301 -9.38 5.63 2.77
CA GLY A 301 -8.62 6.14 1.64
C GLY A 301 -8.01 7.52 1.92
N LEU A 302 -7.29 8.03 0.95
CA LEU A 302 -6.65 9.34 0.99
C LEU A 302 -7.23 10.23 -0.09
N ALA A 303 -7.64 11.43 0.29
CA ALA A 303 -8.05 12.46 -0.66
C ALA A 303 -6.79 13.10 -1.27
N LEU A 304 -6.71 13.13 -2.60
CA LEU A 304 -5.67 13.85 -3.31
C LEU A 304 -6.28 15.11 -3.96
N PRO A 305 -6.11 16.29 -3.37
CA PRO A 305 -6.62 17.52 -3.96
C PRO A 305 -5.81 17.91 -5.21
N SER A 306 -6.44 18.56 -6.18
CA SER A 306 -5.82 18.95 -7.45
C SER A 306 -4.58 19.84 -7.28
N GLU A 307 -4.52 20.63 -6.20
CA GLU A 307 -3.36 21.46 -5.84
C GLU A 307 -2.12 20.64 -5.44
N SER A 308 -2.32 19.38 -5.02
CA SER A 308 -1.22 18.48 -4.67
C SER A 308 -0.72 17.68 -5.87
N VAL A 309 -1.40 17.74 -7.01
CA VAL A 309 -0.91 17.11 -8.25
C VAL A 309 0.18 17.97 -8.85
N ALA A 310 1.41 17.56 -8.66
CA ALA A 310 2.58 18.24 -9.19
C ALA A 310 2.95 17.66 -10.56
N ASN A 311 2.62 18.39 -11.61
CA ASN A 311 2.88 17.99 -12.98
C ASN A 311 2.26 16.59 -13.28
N LEU A 312 3.06 15.59 -13.66
CA LEU A 312 2.63 14.23 -13.99
C LEU A 312 2.94 13.23 -12.86
N PHE A 313 3.13 13.67 -11.62
CA PHE A 313 3.63 12.85 -10.54
C PHE A 313 2.54 12.53 -9.52
N CYS A 314 1.71 11.57 -9.82
CA CYS A 314 0.72 10.99 -8.92
C CYS A 314 0.37 9.57 -9.39
N PHE A 315 -0.26 8.80 -8.50
CA PHE A 315 -0.61 7.40 -8.74
C PHE A 315 -1.45 7.21 -10.02
N THR A 316 -2.54 7.98 -10.15
CA THR A 316 -3.48 7.83 -11.27
C THR A 316 -2.83 8.12 -12.61
N VAL A 317 -1.94 9.11 -12.67
CA VAL A 317 -1.20 9.44 -13.89
C VAL A 317 -0.30 8.27 -14.29
N HIS A 318 0.35 7.62 -13.33
CA HIS A 318 1.19 6.45 -13.59
C HIS A 318 0.39 5.18 -13.92
N MET A 319 -0.80 5.00 -13.33
CA MET A 319 -1.57 3.77 -13.46
C MET A 319 -2.62 3.81 -14.56
N SER A 320 -3.25 4.94 -14.82
CA SER A 320 -4.30 5.03 -15.84
C SER A 320 -3.73 5.00 -17.26
N CYS A 321 -4.20 4.07 -18.08
CA CYS A 321 -3.87 4.03 -19.50
C CYS A 321 -4.84 4.87 -20.36
N GLU A 322 -5.88 5.49 -19.79
CA GLU A 322 -6.89 6.26 -20.52
C GLU A 322 -6.59 7.77 -20.63
N ASN A 323 -5.58 8.30 -19.93
CA ASN A 323 -5.25 9.72 -20.01
C ASN A 323 -4.34 10.07 -21.21
N ASP A 324 -4.39 11.31 -21.68
CA ASP A 324 -3.61 11.79 -22.83
C ASP A 324 -2.09 11.83 -22.58
N TRP A 325 -1.66 11.74 -21.33
CA TRP A 325 -0.25 11.71 -20.92
C TRP A 325 0.25 10.29 -20.61
N ALA A 326 -0.61 9.26 -20.72
CA ALA A 326 -0.19 7.87 -20.54
C ALA A 326 1.02 7.46 -21.42
N PRO A 327 1.19 7.94 -22.66
CA PRO A 327 2.38 7.64 -23.47
C PRO A 327 3.70 8.17 -22.90
N TYR A 328 3.68 9.13 -21.98
CA TYR A 328 4.88 9.66 -21.31
C TYR A 328 5.36 8.78 -20.15
N HIS A 329 4.55 7.84 -19.72
CA HIS A 329 4.85 6.87 -18.67
C HIS A 329 4.90 5.45 -19.22
N ALA A 330 5.30 4.51 -18.39
CA ALA A 330 5.21 3.10 -18.74
C ALA A 330 3.73 2.68 -18.81
N GLY A 331 3.30 2.18 -19.94
CA GLY A 331 1.98 1.54 -20.05
C GLY A 331 1.93 0.30 -19.15
N ARG A 332 0.99 0.26 -18.21
CA ARG A 332 0.85 -0.83 -17.25
C ARG A 332 -0.32 -1.73 -17.59
N GLY A 333 -0.09 -3.02 -17.46
CA GLY A 333 -1.12 -4.02 -17.70
C GLY A 333 -0.90 -5.27 -16.88
N ILE A 334 -1.83 -6.19 -17.00
CA ILE A 334 -1.78 -7.47 -16.31
C ILE A 334 -0.88 -8.46 -17.05
N ASN A 335 -0.19 -9.32 -16.30
CA ASN A 335 0.48 -10.48 -16.83
C ASN A 335 -0.52 -11.37 -17.61
N ARG A 336 -0.18 -11.72 -18.84
CA ARG A 336 -1.04 -12.48 -19.74
C ARG A 336 -1.55 -13.79 -19.11
N ASN A 337 -0.71 -14.54 -18.40
CA ASN A 337 -1.15 -15.78 -17.78
C ASN A 337 -2.16 -15.51 -16.65
N LEU A 338 -1.96 -14.47 -15.87
CA LEU A 338 -2.92 -14.09 -14.84
C LEU A 338 -4.24 -13.65 -15.46
N TYR A 339 -4.23 -12.87 -16.55
CA TYR A 339 -5.42 -12.48 -17.27
C TYR A 339 -6.24 -13.70 -17.75
N TYR A 340 -5.57 -14.70 -18.36
CA TYR A 340 -6.26 -15.90 -18.87
C TYR A 340 -6.68 -16.88 -17.77
N SER A 341 -6.23 -16.70 -16.53
CA SER A 341 -6.72 -17.45 -15.38
C SER A 341 -8.05 -16.90 -14.83
N ILE A 342 -8.46 -15.70 -15.23
CA ILE A 342 -9.74 -15.10 -14.83
C ILE A 342 -10.87 -15.78 -15.59
N ASP A 343 -11.86 -16.31 -14.87
CA ASP A 343 -13.07 -16.89 -15.46
C ASP A 343 -13.75 -15.87 -16.39
N SER A 344 -14.19 -16.29 -17.57
CA SER A 344 -14.87 -15.41 -18.51
C SER A 344 -16.21 -14.83 -18.00
N ARG A 345 -16.75 -15.41 -16.93
CA ARG A 345 -17.98 -14.98 -16.25
C ARG A 345 -17.68 -14.03 -15.09
N ASP A 346 -16.41 -13.74 -14.80
CA ASP A 346 -15.96 -12.82 -13.76
C ASP A 346 -15.78 -11.42 -14.38
N PHE A 347 -16.55 -10.44 -13.91
CA PHE A 347 -16.49 -9.08 -14.48
C PHE A 347 -15.15 -8.37 -14.21
N ARG A 348 -14.35 -8.80 -13.25
CA ARG A 348 -13.02 -8.21 -13.03
C ARG A 348 -12.13 -8.33 -14.26
N ARG A 349 -12.38 -9.31 -15.12
CA ARG A 349 -11.70 -9.46 -16.41
C ARG A 349 -11.83 -8.21 -17.29
N HIS A 350 -12.90 -7.42 -17.11
CA HIS A 350 -13.12 -6.15 -17.83
C HIS A 350 -12.16 -5.02 -17.41
N SER A 351 -11.31 -5.25 -16.42
CA SER A 351 -10.30 -4.27 -15.96
C SER A 351 -9.10 -4.16 -16.91
N TRP A 352 -9.01 -5.02 -17.92
CA TRP A 352 -7.88 -5.06 -18.86
C TRP A 352 -8.38 -5.31 -20.28
N LEU A 353 -7.68 -4.69 -21.24
CA LEU A 353 -8.03 -4.83 -22.65
C LEU A 353 -7.64 -6.21 -23.18
N ASP A 354 -8.60 -7.00 -23.60
CA ASP A 354 -8.33 -8.25 -24.29
C ASP A 354 -7.76 -8.01 -25.70
N PRO A 355 -7.02 -8.97 -26.28
CA PRO A 355 -6.42 -8.81 -27.60
C PRO A 355 -7.43 -8.57 -28.74
N ASP A 356 -8.64 -9.09 -28.60
CA ASP A 356 -9.69 -8.96 -29.62
C ASP A 356 -10.38 -7.59 -29.60
N ARG A 357 -10.36 -6.87 -28.46
CA ARG A 357 -11.06 -5.58 -28.25
C ARG A 357 -12.57 -5.65 -28.49
N SER A 358 -13.11 -6.82 -28.76
CA SER A 358 -14.52 -7.04 -29.07
C SER A 358 -15.25 -7.91 -28.05
N SER A 359 -14.50 -8.51 -27.10
CA SER A 359 -15.06 -9.45 -26.11
C SER A 359 -16.01 -8.78 -25.13
N TYR A 360 -15.89 -7.46 -24.94
CA TYR A 360 -16.70 -6.68 -24.00
C TYR A 360 -17.09 -5.32 -24.57
N ALA A 361 -18.18 -4.77 -24.02
CA ALA A 361 -18.49 -3.36 -24.15
C ALA A 361 -17.69 -2.59 -23.08
N TYR A 362 -16.46 -2.23 -23.39
CA TYR A 362 -15.64 -1.42 -22.50
C TYR A 362 -16.29 -0.06 -22.26
N LYS A 363 -16.44 0.31 -20.97
CA LYS A 363 -16.84 1.66 -20.60
C LYS A 363 -15.60 2.55 -20.52
N SER A 364 -15.69 3.78 -21.00
CA SER A 364 -14.62 4.76 -20.99
C SER A 364 -15.15 6.17 -20.81
N CYS A 365 -14.34 7.03 -20.20
CA CYS A 365 -14.60 8.47 -20.14
C CYS A 365 -14.23 9.20 -21.44
N ARG A 366 -13.55 8.53 -22.37
CA ARG A 366 -13.06 9.13 -23.61
C ARG A 366 -14.12 9.06 -24.74
N PRO A 367 -14.35 10.16 -25.46
CA PRO A 367 -15.26 10.15 -26.62
C PRO A 367 -14.72 9.35 -27.80
N ASP A 368 -13.40 9.15 -27.90
CA ASP A 368 -12.68 8.43 -28.94
C ASP A 368 -12.25 7.01 -28.50
N ALA A 369 -12.86 6.46 -27.46
CA ALA A 369 -12.42 5.22 -26.80
C ALA A 369 -12.23 4.05 -27.77
N ASP A 370 -13.13 3.84 -28.74
CA ASP A 370 -13.04 2.74 -29.70
C ASP A 370 -11.74 2.78 -30.50
N THR A 371 -11.38 3.96 -31.00
CA THR A 371 -10.14 4.16 -31.77
C THR A 371 -8.93 4.10 -30.84
N TYR A 372 -9.01 4.80 -29.70
CA TYR A 372 -7.93 4.88 -28.74
C TYR A 372 -7.53 3.50 -28.18
N PHE A 373 -8.49 2.67 -27.78
CA PHE A 373 -8.22 1.33 -27.26
C PHE A 373 -7.65 0.38 -28.31
N LYS A 374 -8.02 0.54 -29.58
CA LYS A 374 -7.54 -0.30 -30.68
C LYS A 374 -6.17 0.10 -31.20
N GLU A 375 -5.90 1.40 -31.28
CA GLU A 375 -4.73 1.93 -31.98
C GLU A 375 -3.62 2.41 -31.05
N SER A 376 -3.95 2.83 -29.81
CA SER A 376 -3.00 3.46 -28.91
C SER A 376 -2.60 2.59 -27.71
N LEU A 377 -3.42 1.61 -27.33
CA LEU A 377 -3.15 0.78 -26.17
C LEU A 377 -2.75 -0.65 -26.54
N ALA A 378 -1.75 -1.17 -25.81
CA ALA A 378 -1.32 -2.56 -25.95
C ALA A 378 -2.37 -3.54 -25.41
N ASP A 379 -2.26 -4.82 -25.80
CA ASP A 379 -3.02 -5.90 -25.20
C ASP A 379 -2.75 -5.97 -23.69
N PHE A 380 -3.80 -6.28 -22.95
CA PHE A 380 -3.78 -6.39 -21.48
C PHE A 380 -3.50 -5.08 -20.74
N ALA A 381 -3.53 -3.91 -21.44
CA ALA A 381 -3.44 -2.61 -20.80
C ALA A 381 -4.58 -2.41 -19.80
N ASN A 382 -4.25 -1.81 -18.66
CA ASN A 382 -5.18 -1.62 -17.55
C ASN A 382 -6.15 -0.47 -17.81
N ILE A 383 -7.42 -0.73 -17.54
CA ILE A 383 -8.52 0.23 -17.49
C ILE A 383 -9.28 0.15 -16.15
N LYS A 384 -8.67 -0.45 -15.11
CA LYS A 384 -9.19 -0.45 -13.74
C LYS A 384 -9.08 0.93 -13.10
N PHE A 385 -7.90 1.56 -13.23
CA PHE A 385 -7.65 2.91 -12.73
C PHE A 385 -7.85 3.92 -13.84
N ARG A 386 -8.63 4.96 -13.58
CA ARG A 386 -9.09 5.91 -14.59
C ARG A 386 -8.85 7.35 -14.12
N PRO A 387 -8.82 8.34 -15.03
CA PRO A 387 -8.75 9.74 -14.63
C PRO A 387 -9.93 10.13 -13.73
N ALA A 388 -9.67 10.82 -12.64
CA ALA A 388 -10.72 11.33 -11.76
C ALA A 388 -11.71 12.19 -12.56
N GLN A 389 -13.00 12.09 -12.27
CA GLN A 389 -14.08 12.82 -12.92
C GLN A 389 -14.13 12.65 -14.44
N GLY A 390 -13.46 11.62 -14.99
CA GLY A 390 -13.34 11.42 -16.42
C GLY A 390 -12.46 12.45 -17.16
N ALA A 391 -11.64 13.21 -16.44
CA ALA A 391 -10.82 14.29 -16.98
C ALA A 391 -9.53 13.76 -17.63
N TYR A 392 -9.66 12.99 -18.73
CA TYR A 392 -8.54 12.34 -19.43
C TYR A 392 -7.55 13.31 -20.08
N ALA A 393 -7.95 14.55 -20.38
CA ALA A 393 -7.12 15.57 -21.02
C ALA A 393 -6.55 16.62 -20.04
N ASP A 394 -6.98 16.61 -18.78
CA ASP A 394 -6.48 17.53 -17.74
C ASP A 394 -5.86 16.75 -16.59
N TYR A 395 -4.53 16.68 -16.56
CA TYR A 395 -3.80 15.92 -15.56
C TYR A 395 -4.01 16.42 -14.12
N LYS A 396 -4.32 17.70 -13.91
CA LYS A 396 -4.55 18.25 -12.56
C LYS A 396 -5.86 17.75 -11.97
N VAL A 397 -6.89 17.68 -12.79
CA VAL A 397 -8.18 17.14 -12.39
C VAL A 397 -8.14 15.62 -12.43
N GLY A 398 -7.77 15.04 -13.55
CA GLY A 398 -7.74 13.58 -13.74
C GLY A 398 -6.73 12.86 -12.86
N GLY A 399 -5.62 13.52 -12.48
CA GLY A 399 -4.63 12.98 -11.54
C GLY A 399 -5.04 13.07 -10.08
N ALA A 400 -6.00 13.93 -9.74
CA ALA A 400 -6.49 14.15 -8.38
C ALA A 400 -7.57 13.12 -7.97
N ALA A 401 -7.29 11.84 -8.24
CA ALA A 401 -8.12 10.74 -7.77
C ALA A 401 -7.81 10.41 -6.31
N ASP A 402 -8.83 10.04 -5.57
CA ASP A 402 -8.65 9.48 -4.23
C ASP A 402 -7.84 8.18 -4.32
N HIS A 403 -7.06 7.88 -3.28
CA HIS A 403 -6.26 6.67 -3.22
C HIS A 403 -6.82 5.71 -2.18
N CYS A 404 -7.18 4.50 -2.60
CA CYS A 404 -7.68 3.44 -1.71
C CYS A 404 -6.53 2.84 -0.90
N CYS A 405 -6.67 2.79 0.43
CA CYS A 405 -5.69 2.16 1.32
C CYS A 405 -6.23 0.89 2.00
N MET A 406 -7.54 0.81 2.17
CA MET A 406 -8.23 -0.38 2.67
C MET A 406 -9.67 -0.39 2.18
N ARG A 407 -10.12 -1.52 1.62
CA ARG A 407 -11.50 -1.76 1.24
C ARG A 407 -12.02 -3.07 1.79
N VAL A 408 -13.32 -3.17 1.93
CA VAL A 408 -13.97 -4.27 2.66
C VAL A 408 -13.68 -5.65 2.06
N GLU A 409 -13.45 -5.72 0.77
CA GLU A 409 -13.11 -6.97 0.08
C GLU A 409 -11.84 -7.61 0.67
N GLU A 410 -10.84 -6.81 1.06
CA GLU A 410 -9.65 -7.35 1.71
C GLU A 410 -9.99 -8.12 2.99
N MET A 411 -10.94 -7.61 3.75
CA MET A 411 -11.38 -8.26 4.98
C MET A 411 -12.08 -9.61 4.71
N TYR A 412 -12.87 -9.73 3.63
CA TYR A 412 -13.43 -11.01 3.20
C TYR A 412 -12.35 -12.03 2.83
N PHE A 413 -11.29 -11.58 2.14
CA PHE A 413 -10.16 -12.46 1.80
C PHE A 413 -9.35 -12.86 3.02
N ILE A 414 -9.09 -11.93 3.96
CA ILE A 414 -8.40 -12.26 5.23
C ILE A 414 -9.22 -13.25 6.04
N GLU A 415 -10.53 -13.04 6.17
CA GLU A 415 -11.40 -13.95 6.90
C GLU A 415 -11.39 -15.36 6.31
N ALA A 416 -11.50 -15.49 4.98
CA ALA A 416 -11.48 -16.79 4.32
C ALA A 416 -10.14 -17.50 4.48
N GLU A 417 -9.01 -16.78 4.29
CA GLU A 417 -7.68 -17.32 4.49
C GLU A 417 -7.43 -17.75 5.92
N ALA A 418 -7.68 -16.84 6.85
CA ALA A 418 -7.40 -17.06 8.26
C ALA A 418 -8.28 -18.17 8.87
N THR A 419 -9.55 -18.29 8.44
CA THR A 419 -10.43 -19.41 8.83
C THR A 419 -9.85 -20.75 8.41
N ALA A 420 -9.37 -20.86 7.16
CA ALA A 420 -8.77 -22.10 6.66
C ALA A 420 -7.46 -22.42 7.39
N GLN A 421 -6.59 -21.41 7.58
CA GLN A 421 -5.31 -21.54 8.28
C GLN A 421 -5.49 -21.89 9.76
N ALA A 422 -6.56 -21.42 10.41
CA ALA A 422 -6.92 -21.78 11.78
C ALA A 422 -7.40 -23.24 11.94
N GLY A 423 -7.56 -23.98 10.84
CA GLY A 423 -7.94 -25.39 10.83
C GLY A 423 -9.33 -25.70 10.26
N ASP A 424 -10.13 -24.69 9.88
CA ASP A 424 -11.41 -24.88 9.21
C ASP A 424 -11.30 -24.63 7.70
N LEU A 425 -10.63 -25.55 7.00
CA LEU A 425 -10.49 -25.50 5.54
C LEU A 425 -11.85 -25.42 4.82
N ALA A 426 -12.84 -26.17 5.30
CA ALA A 426 -14.17 -26.17 4.68
C ALA A 426 -14.88 -24.81 4.84
N GLY A 427 -14.71 -24.17 6.00
CA GLY A 427 -15.17 -22.81 6.26
C GLY A 427 -14.52 -21.78 5.34
N GLY A 428 -13.19 -21.84 5.17
CA GLY A 428 -12.46 -20.95 4.25
C GLY A 428 -12.92 -21.10 2.80
N ILE A 429 -13.07 -22.34 2.31
CA ILE A 429 -13.59 -22.62 0.96
C ILE A 429 -15.00 -22.04 0.79
N ARG A 430 -15.88 -22.25 1.77
CA ARG A 430 -17.25 -21.70 1.73
C ARG A 430 -17.24 -20.18 1.66
N LEU A 431 -16.46 -19.51 2.50
CA LEU A 431 -16.37 -18.04 2.52
C LEU A 431 -15.90 -17.47 1.18
N LEU A 432 -14.86 -18.06 0.57
CA LEU A 432 -14.38 -17.63 -0.73
C LEU A 432 -15.43 -17.86 -1.84
N ASN A 433 -16.06 -19.03 -1.86
CA ASN A 433 -17.11 -19.35 -2.84
C ASN A 433 -18.31 -18.39 -2.73
N GLU A 434 -18.75 -18.08 -1.50
CA GLU A 434 -19.83 -17.13 -1.23
C GLU A 434 -19.49 -15.73 -1.71
N PHE A 435 -18.29 -15.23 -1.36
CA PHE A 435 -17.83 -13.92 -1.81
C PHE A 435 -17.77 -13.83 -3.33
N MET A 436 -17.09 -14.76 -3.98
CA MET A 436 -16.91 -14.74 -5.44
C MET A 436 -18.25 -14.86 -6.17
N THR A 437 -19.12 -15.76 -5.74
CA THR A 437 -20.45 -15.95 -6.34
C THR A 437 -21.30 -14.69 -6.20
N SER A 438 -21.29 -14.07 -5.02
CA SER A 438 -22.18 -12.95 -4.71
C SER A 438 -21.72 -11.63 -5.33
N TYR A 439 -20.41 -11.44 -5.49
CA TYR A 439 -19.84 -10.12 -5.79
C TYR A 439 -18.99 -10.06 -7.06
N ARG A 440 -18.61 -11.20 -7.67
CA ARG A 440 -17.68 -11.17 -8.82
C ARG A 440 -18.24 -11.86 -10.07
N MET A 441 -19.16 -12.78 -9.90
CA MET A 441 -19.70 -13.54 -11.03
C MET A 441 -20.88 -12.84 -11.69
N MET A 442 -20.85 -12.76 -13.02
CA MET A 442 -21.90 -12.14 -13.84
C MET A 442 -23.07 -13.09 -14.09
N ASN A 443 -24.24 -12.52 -14.35
CA ASN A 443 -25.43 -13.21 -14.87
C ASN A 443 -25.88 -14.41 -14.01
N GLY A 444 -25.67 -14.34 -12.69
CA GLY A 444 -26.07 -15.42 -11.78
C GLY A 444 -25.19 -16.68 -11.88
N ALA A 445 -24.01 -16.57 -12.50
CA ALA A 445 -23.04 -17.66 -12.47
C ALA A 445 -22.54 -17.90 -11.04
N THR A 446 -22.17 -19.14 -10.75
CA THR A 446 -21.58 -19.53 -9.47
C THR A 446 -20.09 -19.76 -9.60
N TYR A 447 -19.36 -19.48 -8.55
CA TYR A 447 -17.96 -19.83 -8.38
C TYR A 447 -17.83 -20.98 -7.38
N ASP A 448 -17.00 -21.95 -7.70
CA ASP A 448 -16.68 -23.08 -6.82
C ASP A 448 -15.23 -23.51 -6.97
N CYS A 449 -14.44 -23.29 -5.92
CA CYS A 449 -13.03 -23.69 -5.86
C CYS A 449 -12.80 -25.06 -5.18
N THR A 450 -13.85 -25.77 -4.77
CA THR A 450 -13.76 -27.00 -3.97
C THR A 450 -12.83 -28.05 -4.62
N SER A 451 -12.91 -28.23 -5.93
CA SER A 451 -12.09 -29.21 -6.66
C SER A 451 -10.59 -28.88 -6.69
N LYS A 452 -10.23 -27.61 -6.56
CA LYS A 452 -8.85 -27.11 -6.51
C LYS A 452 -8.31 -27.05 -5.07
N SER A 453 -9.18 -27.07 -4.08
CA SER A 453 -8.93 -26.80 -2.67
C SER A 453 -8.97 -28.07 -1.81
N GLY A 454 -8.59 -29.20 -2.35
CA GLY A 454 -8.57 -30.49 -1.62
C GLY A 454 -7.55 -30.54 -0.47
N THR A 455 -6.60 -29.60 -0.43
CA THR A 455 -5.61 -29.41 0.64
C THR A 455 -5.59 -27.93 1.01
N LEU A 456 -5.05 -27.60 2.20
CA LEU A 456 -4.84 -26.21 2.62
C LEU A 456 -3.98 -25.45 1.61
N GLU A 457 -2.89 -26.03 1.16
CA GLU A 457 -2.02 -25.44 0.13
C GLU A 457 -2.78 -25.15 -1.17
N GLY A 458 -3.58 -26.10 -1.66
CA GLY A 458 -4.43 -25.91 -2.84
C GLY A 458 -5.41 -24.76 -2.67
N PHE A 459 -6.03 -24.65 -1.49
CA PHE A 459 -6.93 -23.54 -1.15
C PHE A 459 -6.19 -22.20 -1.11
N ILE A 460 -5.04 -22.11 -0.43
CA ILE A 460 -4.25 -20.88 -0.35
C ILE A 460 -3.79 -20.44 -1.75
N ASN A 461 -3.39 -21.35 -2.61
CA ASN A 461 -3.02 -21.04 -3.99
C ASN A 461 -4.20 -20.45 -4.79
N GLU A 462 -5.40 -21.03 -4.65
CA GLU A 462 -6.60 -20.50 -5.32
C GLU A 462 -7.05 -19.17 -4.72
N LEU A 463 -7.06 -19.03 -3.38
CA LEU A 463 -7.36 -17.76 -2.70
C LEU A 463 -6.40 -16.67 -3.16
N MET A 464 -5.11 -16.95 -3.20
CA MET A 464 -4.10 -15.98 -3.65
C MET A 464 -4.24 -15.66 -5.14
N LEU A 465 -4.64 -16.60 -5.99
CA LEU A 465 -4.99 -16.31 -7.38
C LEU A 465 -6.11 -15.25 -7.44
N GLN A 466 -7.18 -15.45 -6.68
CA GLN A 466 -8.30 -14.52 -6.63
C GLN A 466 -7.90 -13.17 -6.02
N LYS A 467 -7.04 -13.16 -5.00
CA LYS A 467 -6.53 -11.96 -4.34
C LYS A 467 -5.63 -11.13 -5.27
N ARG A 468 -4.76 -11.77 -6.05
CA ARG A 468 -3.92 -11.14 -7.07
C ARG A 468 -4.72 -10.46 -8.18
N ILE A 469 -5.86 -11.04 -8.57
CA ILE A 469 -6.80 -10.45 -9.53
C ILE A 469 -7.55 -9.28 -8.88
N GLU A 470 -8.04 -9.48 -7.68
CA GLU A 470 -8.86 -8.49 -6.96
C GLU A 470 -8.09 -7.20 -6.69
N PHE A 471 -6.91 -7.33 -6.10
CA PHE A 471 -6.10 -6.20 -5.63
C PHE A 471 -4.97 -5.82 -6.60
N TRP A 472 -5.05 -6.27 -7.85
CA TRP A 472 -4.08 -5.88 -8.87
C TRP A 472 -3.97 -4.35 -8.96
N GLY A 473 -2.75 -3.83 -8.87
CA GLY A 473 -2.46 -2.41 -8.94
C GLY A 473 -2.64 -1.65 -7.62
N GLU A 474 -3.09 -2.29 -6.53
CA GLU A 474 -3.36 -1.62 -5.24
C GLU A 474 -2.17 -1.69 -4.26
N GLY A 475 -1.10 -2.39 -4.61
CA GLY A 475 0.18 -2.40 -3.87
C GLY A 475 0.22 -3.26 -2.61
N ILE A 476 -0.82 -4.03 -2.32
CA ILE A 476 -0.90 -4.82 -1.08
C ILE A 476 -0.52 -6.30 -1.26
N VAL A 477 -0.62 -6.83 -2.47
CA VAL A 477 -0.42 -8.26 -2.77
C VAL A 477 1.01 -8.73 -2.53
N MET A 478 2.01 -7.85 -2.73
CA MET A 478 3.41 -8.19 -2.48
C MET A 478 3.66 -8.68 -1.06
N PHE A 479 2.98 -8.12 -0.07
CA PHE A 479 3.12 -8.52 1.33
C PHE A 479 2.66 -9.95 1.57
N ASP A 480 1.52 -10.34 0.97
CA ASP A 480 1.04 -11.73 1.05
C ASP A 480 1.96 -12.70 0.31
N MET A 481 2.45 -12.33 -0.87
CA MET A 481 3.41 -13.15 -1.61
C MET A 481 4.71 -13.34 -0.81
N LYS A 482 5.19 -12.28 -0.14
CA LYS A 482 6.37 -12.34 0.72
C LYS A 482 6.15 -13.24 1.94
N ARG A 483 5.05 -13.10 2.68
CA ARG A 483 4.80 -13.92 3.88
C ARG A 483 4.56 -15.39 3.55
N LEU A 484 3.88 -15.69 2.43
CA LEU A 484 3.52 -17.04 2.00
C LEU A 484 4.60 -17.75 1.15
N ASP A 485 5.78 -17.15 1.00
CA ASP A 485 6.90 -17.70 0.20
C ASP A 485 6.50 -18.02 -1.25
N MET A 486 5.75 -17.13 -1.89
CA MET A 486 5.19 -17.40 -3.22
C MET A 486 6.18 -17.09 -4.34
N SER A 487 6.13 -17.91 -5.37
CA SER A 487 6.87 -17.69 -6.63
C SER A 487 6.21 -16.65 -7.51
N SER A 488 7.00 -15.94 -8.33
CA SER A 488 6.48 -15.07 -9.37
C SER A 488 7.05 -15.42 -10.74
N LYS A 489 6.24 -15.26 -11.82
CA LYS A 489 6.67 -15.68 -13.15
C LYS A 489 6.16 -14.69 -14.21
N ARG A 490 7.09 -13.94 -14.80
CA ARG A 490 6.83 -13.07 -15.96
C ARG A 490 7.45 -13.59 -17.26
N GLY A 491 8.47 -14.45 -17.18
CA GLY A 491 9.17 -15.03 -18.34
C GLY A 491 8.62 -16.40 -18.73
N TYR A 492 7.96 -16.49 -19.88
CA TYR A 492 7.45 -17.73 -20.47
C TYR A 492 7.15 -17.52 -21.96
N VAL A 493 6.95 -18.58 -22.73
CA VAL A 493 6.62 -18.49 -24.16
C VAL A 493 5.28 -17.76 -24.35
N GLY A 494 5.30 -16.69 -25.13
CA GLY A 494 4.12 -15.86 -25.38
C GLY A 494 3.78 -14.85 -24.28
N THR A 495 4.70 -14.58 -23.36
CA THR A 495 4.54 -13.52 -22.36
C THR A 495 4.38 -12.13 -23.02
N ASN A 496 3.58 -11.27 -22.41
CA ASN A 496 3.47 -9.86 -22.78
C ASN A 496 4.49 -8.96 -22.07
N ALA A 497 5.35 -9.54 -21.21
CA ALA A 497 6.40 -8.78 -20.54
C ALA A 497 7.57 -8.47 -21.49
N PRO A 498 8.09 -7.22 -21.51
CA PRO A 498 9.33 -6.88 -22.21
C PRO A 498 10.52 -7.69 -21.68
N SER A 499 11.57 -7.83 -22.46
CA SER A 499 12.69 -8.72 -22.13
C SER A 499 13.30 -8.48 -20.75
N SER A 500 13.50 -7.22 -20.36
CA SER A 500 14.03 -6.84 -19.05
C SER A 500 13.07 -7.13 -17.87
N TYR A 501 11.79 -7.28 -18.16
CA TYR A 501 10.74 -7.55 -17.16
C TYR A 501 10.48 -9.04 -16.92
N ARG A 502 11.09 -9.95 -17.72
CA ARG A 502 10.82 -11.39 -17.69
C ARG A 502 11.48 -12.10 -16.50
N LEU A 503 11.34 -11.55 -15.31
CA LEU A 503 11.89 -12.14 -14.10
C LEU A 503 11.05 -13.36 -13.69
N ASN A 504 11.74 -14.46 -13.39
CA ASN A 504 11.15 -15.66 -12.80
C ASN A 504 11.81 -15.91 -11.46
N VAL A 505 11.01 -16.01 -10.42
CA VAL A 505 11.47 -16.22 -9.05
C VAL A 505 10.80 -17.47 -8.51
N GLU A 506 11.57 -18.38 -7.98
CA GLU A 506 11.08 -19.56 -7.27
C GLU A 506 11.12 -19.28 -5.76
N GLY A 507 9.97 -19.41 -5.11
CA GLY A 507 9.78 -18.95 -3.73
C GLY A 507 9.83 -17.42 -3.63
N ARG A 508 10.16 -16.93 -2.46
CA ARG A 508 10.20 -15.50 -2.13
C ARG A 508 11.26 -14.76 -2.92
N ALA A 509 10.87 -13.63 -3.51
CA ALA A 509 11.80 -12.78 -4.24
C ALA A 509 12.79 -12.09 -3.28
N PRO A 510 14.10 -12.04 -3.62
CA PRO A 510 15.09 -11.37 -2.78
C PRO A 510 14.81 -9.87 -2.64
N TYR A 511 14.24 -9.25 -3.67
CA TYR A 511 13.91 -7.83 -3.71
C TYR A 511 12.62 -7.44 -2.95
N TRP A 512 11.94 -8.38 -2.30
CA TRP A 512 10.90 -8.08 -1.32
C TRP A 512 11.47 -7.82 0.09
N ASN A 513 12.78 -8.06 0.30
CA ASN A 513 13.52 -7.69 1.49
C ASN A 513 14.21 -6.33 1.26
N PHE A 514 13.54 -5.24 1.64
CA PHE A 514 14.05 -3.89 1.36
C PHE A 514 15.33 -3.58 2.13
N VAL A 515 16.20 -2.77 1.51
CA VAL A 515 17.51 -2.37 2.05
C VAL A 515 17.39 -1.03 2.73
N ILE A 516 17.94 -0.91 3.95
CA ILE A 516 17.94 0.34 4.70
C ILE A 516 18.87 1.34 3.99
N ILE A 517 18.39 2.57 3.84
CA ILE A 517 19.08 3.64 3.13
C ILE A 517 20.41 4.02 3.80
N ARG A 518 21.41 4.42 2.97
CA ARG A 518 22.74 4.79 3.45
C ARG A 518 22.74 5.95 4.43
N SER A 519 21.89 6.96 4.26
CA SER A 519 21.79 8.09 5.20
C SER A 519 21.53 7.61 6.62
N GLU A 520 20.64 6.62 6.80
CA GLU A 520 20.36 6.05 8.10
C GLU A 520 21.56 5.27 8.64
N THR A 521 22.20 4.39 7.85
CA THR A 521 23.38 3.65 8.31
C THR A 521 24.58 4.53 8.66
N GLN A 522 24.65 5.74 8.14
CA GLN A 522 25.66 6.75 8.49
C GLN A 522 25.30 7.50 9.78
N ASN A 523 24.04 7.84 9.98
CA ASN A 523 23.56 8.57 11.15
C ASN A 523 23.35 7.68 12.37
N ASN A 524 23.06 6.39 12.16
CA ASN A 524 22.86 5.34 13.14
C ASN A 524 23.78 4.14 12.83
N PRO A 525 25.10 4.23 13.10
CA PRO A 525 26.08 3.25 12.65
C PRO A 525 25.85 1.82 13.17
N VAL A 526 25.13 1.65 14.26
CA VAL A 526 24.87 0.31 14.83
C VAL A 526 24.09 -0.58 13.86
N ILE A 527 23.27 0.00 12.97
CA ILE A 527 22.52 -0.76 11.98
C ILE A 527 23.30 -1.06 10.69
N ALA A 528 24.50 -0.49 10.51
CA ALA A 528 25.29 -0.73 9.31
C ALA A 528 25.65 -2.21 9.11
N THR A 529 25.82 -2.96 10.21
CA THR A 529 26.06 -4.41 10.21
C THR A 529 24.77 -5.24 10.28
N GLN A 530 23.62 -4.59 10.31
CA GLN A 530 22.30 -5.19 10.40
C GLN A 530 21.46 -4.92 9.15
N ASN A 531 22.06 -4.40 8.07
CA ASN A 531 21.31 -4.12 6.84
C ASN A 531 21.03 -5.40 6.05
N ASN A 532 19.93 -5.39 5.31
CA ASN A 532 19.63 -6.48 4.39
C ASN A 532 20.60 -6.46 3.20
N PRO A 533 20.92 -7.61 2.60
CA PRO A 533 21.73 -7.67 1.38
C PRO A 533 21.08 -6.90 0.22
N ASP A 534 21.91 -6.26 -0.62
CA ASP A 534 21.41 -5.62 -1.84
C ASP A 534 20.90 -6.68 -2.84
N PRO A 535 19.61 -6.68 -3.18
CA PRO A 535 19.03 -7.66 -4.08
C PRO A 535 19.14 -7.26 -5.56
N SER A 536 19.77 -6.13 -5.86
CA SER A 536 19.84 -5.61 -7.23
C SER A 536 20.51 -6.58 -8.19
N GLY A 537 19.84 -6.94 -9.28
CA GLY A 537 20.39 -7.76 -10.34
C GLY A 537 20.58 -9.25 -10.02
N LEU A 538 20.09 -9.73 -8.86
CA LEU A 538 20.25 -11.16 -8.49
C LEU A 538 19.38 -12.10 -9.31
N VAL A 539 18.28 -11.59 -9.87
CA VAL A 539 17.37 -12.38 -10.71
C VAL A 539 17.57 -11.99 -12.17
N GLU A 540 18.11 -12.92 -12.96
CA GLU A 540 18.33 -12.68 -14.39
C GLU A 540 17.01 -12.82 -15.18
N PRO A 541 16.77 -11.93 -16.15
CA PRO A 541 15.61 -12.06 -17.02
C PRO A 541 15.67 -13.34 -17.85
N TRP A 542 14.53 -14.01 -17.93
CA TRP A 542 14.35 -15.20 -18.78
C TRP A 542 14.59 -14.87 -20.26
N LYS A 543 15.39 -15.65 -20.95
CA LYS A 543 15.89 -15.38 -22.32
C LYS A 543 15.13 -16.15 -23.41
N GLY A 544 14.15 -16.98 -23.06
CA GLY A 544 13.34 -17.74 -24.02
C GLY A 544 13.50 -19.22 -23.93
#